data_0563a8addf571bbd6b533e3686388a73
#
_entry.id   0563a8addf571bbd6b533e3686388a73
#
_cell.length_a   1.000
_cell.length_b   1.000
_cell.length_c   1.000
_cell.angle_alpha   90.00
_cell.angle_beta   90.00
_cell.angle_gamma   90.00
#
_symmetry.space_group_name_H-M   'P 1'
#
loop_
_entity.id
_entity.type
_entity.pdbx_description
1 polymer ?
#
loop_
_entity_poly.entity_id
_entity_poly.type
_entity_poly.pdbx_seq_one_letter_code
_entity_poly.pdbx_strand_id
1 'polypeptide(L)'
;MKKNKNIIIALAIFLVLSLGFVFYKAFFSWDVIGVTIVTTNKEPEATPAPTPEPTIKPAETTKFIGVGDNLIHGMLYMQAANRANGNGYDFSYAYENIEHYFDDFDIKFINQETLVNDAFKPSTYPQFSTPLEMGYQVIDMGFNAIGMSNNHSYDKGADGIRASLDFWSQFDDIAYFGFYTGDDENEIKYLDINGVKVAFLAYTRWTNGLSIADESCPKIVFTYDYETIERQVNIAKENADLVIASCHWGYEETNQIIDEQKECAMKLNEFGVDAIIGTHPHVIQTVEWIENPENGHKTIVCYSLGNFISAQSTANTMLGGMFQFDIVKTYTDLDDNYEITIENPKFVPTVTHYDANYANVRNYLLSDYTPEMASKHGVRAFQDVFSIEFMEKIIYKYIPEEFLLYK
;
A
#
# COMPACT_ATOMS: atom_id res chain seq x y z
N MET A 1 26.26 -108.08 -37.95
CA MET A 1 25.73 -107.05 -38.88
C MET A 1 25.07 -105.81 -38.20
N LYS A 2 24.68 -105.81 -36.92
CA LYS A 2 24.05 -104.64 -36.25
C LYS A 2 25.05 -103.55 -35.78
N LYS A 3 26.26 -103.84 -35.49
CA LYS A 3 27.25 -102.86 -34.96
C LYS A 3 27.76 -101.88 -36.01
N ASN A 4 27.81 -102.25 -37.29
CA ASN A 4 28.32 -101.36 -38.34
C ASN A 4 27.28 -100.34 -38.82
N LYS A 5 25.96 -100.60 -38.65
CA LYS A 5 24.90 -99.64 -39.02
C LYS A 5 24.89 -98.35 -38.11
N ASN A 6 25.18 -98.56 -36.85
CA ASN A 6 25.14 -97.42 -35.91
C ASN A 6 26.39 -96.49 -36.07
N ILE A 7 27.51 -97.04 -36.48
CA ILE A 7 28.75 -96.28 -36.78
C ILE A 7 28.52 -95.44 -38.05
N ILE A 8 27.91 -96.03 -39.09
CA ILE A 8 27.60 -95.30 -40.34
C ILE A 8 26.62 -94.17 -40.10
N ILE A 9 25.61 -94.39 -39.28
CA ILE A 9 24.60 -93.35 -38.92
C ILE A 9 25.27 -92.23 -38.10
N ALA A 10 26.14 -92.57 -37.15
CA ALA A 10 26.89 -91.56 -36.34
C ALA A 10 27.84 -90.73 -37.21
N LEU A 11 28.52 -91.37 -38.16
CA LEU A 11 29.42 -90.66 -39.13
C LEU A 11 28.63 -89.77 -40.10
N ALA A 12 27.45 -90.23 -40.56
CA ALA A 12 26.56 -89.40 -41.41
C ALA A 12 26.00 -88.17 -40.69
N ILE A 13 25.61 -88.35 -39.41
CA ILE A 13 25.12 -87.19 -38.58
C ILE A 13 26.29 -86.21 -38.32
N PHE A 14 27.50 -86.71 -38.03
CA PHE A 14 28.64 -85.85 -37.81
C PHE A 14 29.09 -85.12 -39.12
N LEU A 15 28.92 -85.75 -40.30
CA LEU A 15 29.25 -85.17 -41.60
C LEU A 15 28.19 -84.03 -41.92
N VAL A 16 26.90 -84.28 -41.64
CA VAL A 16 25.85 -83.27 -41.83
C VAL A 16 26.01 -82.10 -40.90
N LEU A 17 26.34 -82.35 -39.63
CA LEU A 17 26.60 -81.27 -38.66
C LEU A 17 27.85 -80.49 -38.97
N SER A 18 28.94 -81.13 -39.45
CA SER A 18 30.17 -80.44 -39.86
C SER A 18 29.99 -79.66 -41.15
N LEU A 19 29.26 -80.19 -42.14
CA LEU A 19 28.90 -79.43 -43.36
C LEU A 19 27.98 -78.27 -43.03
N GLY A 20 26.98 -78.42 -42.13
CA GLY A 20 26.12 -77.34 -41.62
C GLY A 20 26.93 -76.24 -40.93
N PHE A 21 27.95 -76.63 -40.14
CA PHE A 21 28.81 -75.65 -39.46
C PHE A 21 29.75 -74.90 -40.43
N VAL A 22 30.27 -75.59 -41.47
CA VAL A 22 31.07 -74.97 -42.51
C VAL A 22 30.20 -74.00 -43.37
N PHE A 23 28.98 -74.45 -43.71
CA PHE A 23 28.02 -73.56 -44.41
C PHE A 23 27.58 -72.35 -43.54
N TYR A 24 27.39 -72.58 -42.25
CA TYR A 24 27.11 -71.51 -41.34
C TYR A 24 28.25 -70.51 -41.26
N LYS A 25 29.48 -70.93 -41.09
CA LYS A 25 30.69 -70.09 -41.15
C LYS A 25 30.91 -69.41 -42.51
N ALA A 26 30.63 -70.09 -43.60
CA ALA A 26 30.77 -69.51 -44.95
C ALA A 26 29.70 -68.49 -45.27
N PHE A 27 28.55 -68.68 -44.71
CA PHE A 27 27.39 -67.69 -44.95
C PHE A 27 27.36 -66.53 -43.98
N PHE A 28 27.95 -66.69 -42.77
CA PHE A 28 27.98 -65.67 -41.76
C PHE A 28 29.35 -65.04 -41.51
N SER A 29 30.40 -65.48 -42.19
CA SER A 29 31.71 -64.84 -42.16
C SER A 29 32.11 -64.32 -43.56
N TRP A 30 31.19 -63.68 -44.21
CA TRP A 30 31.59 -62.74 -45.23
C TRP A 30 32.02 -61.47 -44.54
N ASP A 31 33.30 -61.32 -44.29
CA ASP A 31 33.98 -60.06 -44.22
C ASP A 31 33.73 -59.40 -45.59
N VAL A 32 32.72 -58.66 -45.74
CA VAL A 32 32.47 -57.80 -46.87
C VAL A 32 33.59 -56.78 -46.87
N ILE A 33 34.54 -56.96 -47.81
CA ILE A 33 35.50 -55.98 -48.22
C ILE A 33 34.82 -54.58 -48.15
N GLY A 34 35.44 -53.73 -47.33
CA GLY A 34 34.95 -52.39 -47.01
C GLY A 34 34.44 -51.59 -48.24
N VAL A 35 33.14 -51.61 -48.41
CA VAL A 35 32.41 -50.44 -48.93
C VAL A 35 31.79 -49.82 -47.67
N THR A 36 32.54 -48.94 -47.05
CA THR A 36 31.93 -47.93 -46.15
C THR A 36 31.01 -47.12 -47.05
N ILE A 37 29.77 -47.57 -47.16
CA ILE A 37 28.65 -46.58 -47.50
C ILE A 37 28.62 -45.70 -46.29
N VAL A 38 29.31 -44.57 -46.34
CA VAL A 38 29.02 -43.42 -45.51
C VAL A 38 27.64 -42.98 -45.92
N THR A 39 26.60 -43.66 -45.40
CA THR A 39 25.30 -43.02 -45.26
C THR A 39 25.59 -41.92 -44.24
N THR A 40 25.93 -40.75 -44.72
CA THR A 40 25.67 -39.54 -43.98
C THR A 40 24.15 -39.46 -43.86
N ASN A 41 23.58 -40.21 -42.90
CA ASN A 41 22.42 -39.75 -42.22
C ASN A 41 22.90 -38.49 -41.48
N LYS A 42 23.03 -37.37 -42.21
CA LYS A 42 22.84 -36.09 -41.60
C LYS A 42 21.46 -36.21 -40.98
N GLU A 43 21.40 -36.52 -39.68
CA GLU A 43 20.24 -36.10 -38.86
C GLU A 43 19.98 -34.69 -39.32
N PRO A 44 18.76 -34.35 -39.73
CA PRO A 44 18.49 -32.98 -40.10
C PRO A 44 18.93 -32.16 -38.88
N GLU A 45 19.95 -31.36 -39.08
CA GLU A 45 20.43 -30.39 -38.08
C GLU A 45 19.16 -29.69 -37.61
N ALA A 46 18.77 -29.93 -36.34
CA ALA A 46 17.58 -29.32 -35.76
C ALA A 46 17.76 -27.83 -36.03
N THR A 47 16.90 -27.29 -36.90
CA THR A 47 16.86 -25.85 -37.13
C THR A 47 16.76 -25.25 -35.72
N PRO A 48 17.71 -24.44 -35.25
CA PRO A 48 17.65 -23.86 -33.93
C PRO A 48 16.27 -23.22 -33.84
N ALA A 49 15.54 -23.55 -32.77
CA ALA A 49 14.25 -22.91 -32.51
C ALA A 49 14.48 -21.40 -32.64
N PRO A 50 13.64 -20.66 -33.33
CA PRO A 50 13.82 -19.21 -33.46
C PRO A 50 13.99 -18.64 -32.06
N THR A 51 15.08 -17.93 -31.82
CA THR A 51 15.28 -17.16 -30.59
C THR A 51 14.04 -16.28 -30.45
N PRO A 52 13.31 -16.34 -29.34
CA PRO A 52 12.15 -15.47 -29.17
C PRO A 52 12.59 -14.03 -29.43
N GLU A 53 11.86 -13.32 -30.25
CA GLU A 53 12.09 -11.90 -30.46
C GLU A 53 11.96 -11.18 -29.11
N PRO A 54 12.84 -10.22 -28.81
CA PRO A 54 12.72 -9.46 -27.58
C PRO A 54 11.34 -8.78 -27.57
N THR A 55 10.62 -8.93 -26.47
CA THR A 55 9.31 -8.31 -26.26
C THR A 55 9.41 -7.25 -25.18
N ILE A 56 8.64 -6.16 -25.33
CA ILE A 56 8.48 -5.15 -24.27
C ILE A 56 7.95 -5.84 -23.03
N LYS A 57 8.47 -5.47 -21.86
CA LYS A 57 8.02 -6.01 -20.57
C LYS A 57 6.54 -5.72 -20.33
N PRO A 58 5.79 -6.62 -19.70
CA PRO A 58 4.42 -6.33 -19.29
C PRO A 58 4.40 -5.18 -18.27
N ALA A 59 3.30 -4.46 -18.21
CA ALA A 59 3.09 -3.45 -17.18
C ALA A 59 3.13 -4.07 -15.77
N GLU A 60 3.68 -3.32 -14.82
CA GLU A 60 3.75 -3.68 -13.39
C GLU A 60 2.82 -2.77 -12.60
N THR A 61 2.19 -3.30 -11.56
CA THR A 61 1.23 -2.55 -10.75
C THR A 61 1.66 -2.58 -9.30
N THR A 62 1.72 -1.40 -8.68
CA THR A 62 1.90 -1.21 -7.24
C THR A 62 0.61 -0.63 -6.67
N LYS A 63 0.03 -1.30 -5.69
CA LYS A 63 -1.26 -0.90 -5.12
C LYS A 63 -1.08 0.00 -3.92
N PHE A 64 -1.73 1.16 -3.95
CA PHE A 64 -1.76 2.14 -2.87
C PHE A 64 -3.10 2.12 -2.14
N ILE A 65 -3.06 2.25 -0.80
CA ILE A 65 -4.21 2.57 0.03
C ILE A 65 -3.83 3.60 1.08
N GLY A 66 -4.71 4.59 1.31
CA GLY A 66 -4.58 5.58 2.37
C GLY A 66 -5.80 5.60 3.29
N VAL A 67 -5.56 5.78 4.59
CA VAL A 67 -6.59 5.97 5.61
C VAL A 67 -6.47 7.36 6.25
N GLY A 68 -7.57 7.84 6.83
CA GLY A 68 -7.66 9.17 7.41
C GLY A 68 -7.05 9.30 8.81
N ASP A 69 -7.71 10.10 9.66
CA ASP A 69 -7.20 10.51 10.96
C ASP A 69 -7.20 9.36 11.96
N ASN A 70 -6.00 8.90 12.34
CA ASN A 70 -5.81 7.97 13.45
C ASN A 70 -5.72 8.77 14.75
N LEU A 71 -6.90 9.12 15.28
CA LEU A 71 -7.07 10.08 16.38
C LEU A 71 -7.32 9.36 17.70
N ILE A 72 -6.26 9.14 18.49
CA ILE A 72 -6.28 8.27 19.66
C ILE A 72 -6.77 9.00 20.91
N HIS A 73 -8.09 9.08 21.02
CA HIS A 73 -8.75 9.61 22.21
C HIS A 73 -8.54 8.76 23.45
N GLY A 74 -8.77 9.38 24.63
CA GLY A 74 -8.63 8.72 25.93
C GLY A 74 -9.37 7.40 26.06
N MET A 75 -10.58 7.33 25.49
CA MET A 75 -11.38 6.10 25.53
C MET A 75 -10.73 4.93 24.80
N LEU A 76 -9.99 5.19 23.70
CA LEU A 76 -9.25 4.16 22.98
C LEU A 76 -8.10 3.59 23.80
N TYR A 77 -7.18 4.43 24.27
CA TYR A 77 -6.04 3.92 25.03
C TYR A 77 -6.42 3.37 26.41
N MET A 78 -7.46 3.88 27.08
CA MET A 78 -7.97 3.30 28.33
C MET A 78 -8.54 1.89 28.11
N GLN A 79 -9.26 1.66 27.00
CA GLN A 79 -9.76 0.34 26.65
C GLN A 79 -8.64 -0.61 26.26
N ALA A 80 -7.63 -0.12 25.54
CA ALA A 80 -6.44 -0.88 25.19
C ALA A 80 -5.67 -1.30 26.47
N ALA A 81 -5.50 -0.41 27.45
CA ALA A 81 -4.90 -0.73 28.76
C ALA A 81 -5.69 -1.81 29.52
N ASN A 82 -7.03 -1.74 29.49
CA ASN A 82 -7.88 -2.74 30.13
C ASN A 82 -7.74 -4.13 29.49
N ARG A 83 -7.62 -4.20 28.13
CA ARG A 83 -7.40 -5.47 27.41
C ARG A 83 -6.03 -6.06 27.70
N ALA A 84 -5.00 -5.22 27.80
CA ALA A 84 -3.64 -5.65 28.12
C ALA A 84 -3.47 -6.11 29.59
N ASN A 85 -4.48 -5.99 30.45
CA ASN A 85 -4.45 -6.41 31.85
C ASN A 85 -3.25 -5.83 32.66
N GLY A 86 -2.91 -4.56 32.37
CA GLY A 86 -1.82 -3.84 33.03
C GLY A 86 -0.43 -4.06 32.42
N ASN A 87 -0.32 -4.74 31.29
CA ASN A 87 0.94 -4.97 30.57
C ASN A 87 1.03 -4.10 29.29
N GLY A 88 0.92 -2.77 29.41
CA GLY A 88 0.91 -1.85 28.29
C GLY A 88 -0.50 -1.65 27.71
N TYR A 89 -0.62 -1.61 26.37
CA TYR A 89 -1.86 -1.29 25.67
C TYR A 89 -2.09 -2.26 24.50
N ASP A 90 -3.27 -2.87 24.42
CA ASP A 90 -3.69 -3.75 23.33
C ASP A 90 -4.74 -3.04 22.46
N PHE A 91 -4.32 -2.57 21.27
CA PHE A 91 -5.16 -1.87 20.32
C PHE A 91 -5.77 -2.79 19.24
N SER A 92 -5.41 -4.07 19.19
CA SER A 92 -5.82 -5.00 18.14
C SER A 92 -7.34 -5.01 17.91
N TYR A 93 -8.11 -5.02 18.99
CA TYR A 93 -9.58 -4.99 18.93
C TYR A 93 -10.15 -3.79 18.14
N ALA A 94 -9.46 -2.66 18.15
CA ALA A 94 -9.93 -1.46 17.46
C ALA A 94 -9.95 -1.63 15.93
N TYR A 95 -9.11 -2.53 15.40
CA TYR A 95 -8.88 -2.70 13.96
C TYR A 95 -9.20 -4.10 13.43
N GLU A 96 -9.51 -5.09 14.31
CA GLU A 96 -9.71 -6.51 13.95
C GLU A 96 -10.71 -6.76 12.81
N ASN A 97 -11.68 -5.85 12.62
CA ASN A 97 -12.71 -6.02 11.59
C ASN A 97 -12.33 -5.39 10.23
N ILE A 98 -11.18 -4.68 10.14
CA ILE A 98 -10.77 -3.98 8.93
C ILE A 98 -9.33 -4.32 8.51
N GLU A 99 -8.47 -4.79 9.41
CA GLU A 99 -7.05 -5.01 9.14
C GLU A 99 -6.79 -5.93 7.93
N HIS A 100 -7.61 -6.96 7.74
CA HIS A 100 -7.50 -7.90 6.62
C HIS A 100 -7.67 -7.23 5.24
N TYR A 101 -8.29 -6.06 5.18
CA TYR A 101 -8.46 -5.31 3.94
C TYR A 101 -7.14 -4.78 3.39
N PHE A 102 -6.14 -4.59 4.25
CA PHE A 102 -4.83 -4.04 3.87
C PHE A 102 -3.89 -5.06 3.23
N ASP A 103 -4.16 -6.37 3.32
CA ASP A 103 -3.26 -7.43 2.88
C ASP A 103 -2.90 -7.37 1.38
N ASP A 104 -3.82 -6.86 0.56
CA ASP A 104 -3.65 -6.78 -0.90
C ASP A 104 -2.93 -5.51 -1.40
N PHE A 105 -2.43 -4.66 -0.50
CA PHE A 105 -1.81 -3.38 -0.85
C PHE A 105 -0.32 -3.34 -0.52
N ASP A 106 0.46 -2.72 -1.41
CA ASP A 106 1.91 -2.61 -1.31
C ASP A 106 2.33 -1.34 -0.53
N ILE A 107 1.64 -0.23 -0.77
CA ILE A 107 1.84 1.04 -0.07
C ILE A 107 0.59 1.36 0.75
N LYS A 108 0.78 1.52 2.06
CA LYS A 108 -0.29 1.74 3.03
C LYS A 108 -0.01 3.02 3.81
N PHE A 109 -0.78 4.07 3.51
CA PHE A 109 -0.66 5.38 4.15
C PHE A 109 -1.63 5.55 5.31
N ILE A 110 -1.16 6.17 6.39
CA ILE A 110 -1.98 6.59 7.53
C ILE A 110 -1.62 8.03 7.96
N ASN A 111 -2.63 8.86 8.23
CA ASN A 111 -2.40 10.10 8.98
C ASN A 111 -2.37 9.77 10.47
N GLN A 112 -1.17 9.66 11.05
CA GLN A 112 -1.00 9.49 12.51
C GLN A 112 -1.17 10.84 13.18
N GLU A 113 -2.41 11.20 13.50
CA GLU A 113 -2.75 12.54 13.96
C GLU A 113 -2.23 12.85 15.37
N THR A 114 -2.09 11.82 16.19
CA THR A 114 -1.59 11.98 17.58
C THR A 114 -0.21 11.37 17.73
N LEU A 115 0.77 12.16 18.21
CA LEU A 115 2.17 11.75 18.33
C LEU A 115 2.34 10.49 19.16
N VAL A 116 2.91 9.45 18.55
CA VAL A 116 3.34 8.22 19.22
C VAL A 116 4.67 8.49 19.92
N ASN A 117 4.73 8.37 21.25
CA ASN A 117 5.93 8.63 22.03
C ASN A 117 5.87 7.99 23.41
N ASP A 118 7.03 7.85 24.06
CA ASP A 118 7.19 7.40 25.44
C ASP A 118 7.71 8.50 26.40
N ALA A 119 8.02 9.69 25.85
CA ALA A 119 8.49 10.83 26.65
C ALA A 119 7.38 11.38 27.56
N PHE A 120 6.13 11.16 27.20
CA PHE A 120 4.97 11.64 27.94
C PHE A 120 3.99 10.50 28.22
N LYS A 121 3.30 10.60 29.36
CA LYS A 121 2.17 9.69 29.63
C LYS A 121 1.07 9.91 28.60
N PRO A 122 0.32 8.87 28.22
CA PRO A 122 -0.84 9.01 27.35
C PRO A 122 -1.81 10.08 27.84
N SER A 123 -2.24 10.93 26.94
CA SER A 123 -3.20 12.01 27.17
C SER A 123 -4.14 12.18 25.98
N THR A 124 -5.29 12.78 26.25
CA THR A 124 -6.36 13.01 25.27
C THR A 124 -6.51 14.50 25.01
N TYR A 125 -7.53 14.87 24.20
CA TYR A 125 -7.89 16.26 23.94
C TYR A 125 -7.79 17.14 25.20
N PRO A 126 -7.27 18.38 25.12
CA PRO A 126 -6.88 19.09 23.88
C PRO A 126 -5.45 18.81 23.40
N GLN A 127 -4.59 18.17 24.16
CA GLN A 127 -3.21 17.88 23.83
C GLN A 127 -2.91 16.40 23.98
N PHE A 128 -2.79 15.71 22.85
CA PHE A 128 -2.64 14.28 22.78
C PHE A 128 -1.20 13.81 23.05
N SER A 129 -1.10 12.62 23.56
CA SER A 129 0.10 11.79 23.62
C SER A 129 -0.33 10.34 23.52
N THR A 130 0.22 9.62 22.55
CA THR A 130 -0.18 8.26 22.22
C THR A 130 0.90 7.27 22.61
N PRO A 131 0.58 6.15 23.29
CA PRO A 131 1.57 5.17 23.71
C PRO A 131 2.19 4.44 22.51
N LEU A 132 3.44 3.93 22.69
CA LEU A 132 4.20 3.27 21.63
C LEU A 132 3.47 2.06 21.02
N GLU A 133 2.66 1.36 21.80
CA GLU A 133 1.91 0.20 21.34
C GLU A 133 0.95 0.52 20.20
N MET A 134 0.48 1.76 20.09
CA MET A 134 -0.27 2.19 18.90
C MET A 134 0.64 2.25 17.66
N GLY A 135 1.86 2.73 17.80
CA GLY A 135 2.82 2.72 16.70
C GLY A 135 3.15 1.29 16.25
N TYR A 136 3.35 0.37 17.18
CA TYR A 136 3.52 -1.05 16.86
C TYR A 136 2.27 -1.63 16.17
N GLN A 137 1.06 -1.29 16.61
CA GLN A 137 -0.18 -1.71 15.96
C GLN A 137 -0.27 -1.20 14.52
N VAL A 138 0.15 0.03 14.26
CA VAL A 138 0.20 0.60 12.89
C VAL A 138 1.16 -0.20 12.01
N ILE A 139 2.34 -0.55 12.53
CA ILE A 139 3.32 -1.40 11.81
C ILE A 139 2.78 -2.82 11.61
N ASP A 140 2.16 -3.43 12.61
CA ASP A 140 1.60 -4.79 12.54
C ASP A 140 0.49 -4.91 11.48
N MET A 141 -0.29 -3.84 11.26
CA MET A 141 -1.25 -3.74 10.14
C MET A 141 -0.57 -3.51 8.78
N GLY A 142 0.76 -3.36 8.75
CA GLY A 142 1.57 -3.21 7.55
C GLY A 142 1.60 -1.80 6.97
N PHE A 143 1.22 -0.75 7.72
CA PHE A 143 1.38 0.63 7.25
C PHE A 143 2.86 0.98 7.14
N ASN A 144 3.24 1.50 5.97
CA ASN A 144 4.62 1.83 5.61
C ASN A 144 4.80 3.29 5.16
N ALA A 145 3.73 4.09 5.09
CA ALA A 145 3.78 5.51 4.83
C ALA A 145 3.02 6.27 5.94
N ILE A 146 3.77 6.90 6.86
CA ILE A 146 3.24 7.49 8.10
C ILE A 146 3.31 9.02 8.01
N GLY A 147 2.17 9.66 7.76
CA GLY A 147 2.05 11.12 7.77
C GLY A 147 1.89 11.65 9.20
N MET A 148 2.69 12.67 9.58
CA MET A 148 2.68 13.23 10.94
C MET A 148 2.51 14.75 10.97
N SER A 149 2.29 15.41 9.81
CA SER A 149 2.06 16.85 9.74
C SER A 149 0.56 17.13 9.86
N ASN A 150 0.14 17.58 11.05
CA ASN A 150 -1.25 17.86 11.39
C ASN A 150 -1.38 18.92 12.50
N ASN A 151 -2.60 19.26 12.92
CA ASN A 151 -2.84 20.27 13.94
C ASN A 151 -2.36 19.84 15.35
N HIS A 152 -2.17 18.54 15.60
CA HIS A 152 -1.67 17.97 16.85
C HIS A 152 -0.16 17.68 16.86
N SER A 153 0.56 17.99 15.78
CA SER A 153 2.01 17.77 15.66
C SER A 153 2.82 18.42 16.78
N TYR A 154 2.34 19.53 17.34
CA TYR A 154 3.05 20.31 18.36
C TYR A 154 2.52 20.13 19.80
N ASP A 155 1.59 19.21 20.03
CA ASP A 155 0.92 19.01 21.32
C ASP A 155 1.87 18.77 22.50
N LYS A 156 3.01 18.14 22.26
CA LYS A 156 4.03 17.83 23.27
C LYS A 156 5.34 18.57 23.08
N GLY A 157 5.31 19.63 22.29
CA GLY A 157 6.49 20.47 22.02
C GLY A 157 7.63 19.69 21.36
N ALA A 158 8.84 20.25 21.43
CA ALA A 158 10.01 19.67 20.80
C ALA A 158 10.37 18.26 21.30
N ASP A 159 10.18 18.00 22.58
CA ASP A 159 10.50 16.69 23.18
C ASP A 159 9.56 15.60 22.67
N GLY A 160 8.26 15.91 22.47
CA GLY A 160 7.30 14.98 21.89
C GLY A 160 7.59 14.68 20.42
N ILE A 161 7.99 15.70 19.65
CA ILE A 161 8.39 15.54 18.25
C ILE A 161 9.60 14.60 18.14
N ARG A 162 10.68 14.91 18.90
CA ARG A 162 11.90 14.07 18.91
C ARG A 162 11.61 12.63 19.31
N ALA A 163 10.89 12.44 20.39
CA ALA A 163 10.54 11.08 20.85
C ALA A 163 9.71 10.30 19.83
N SER A 164 8.81 11.00 19.11
CA SER A 164 8.05 10.37 18.01
C SER A 164 8.94 10.02 16.83
N LEU A 165 9.81 10.92 16.41
CA LEU A 165 10.78 10.67 15.33
C LEU A 165 11.75 9.54 15.69
N ASP A 166 12.25 9.51 16.94
CA ASP A 166 13.12 8.45 17.46
C ASP A 166 12.41 7.07 17.45
N PHE A 167 11.11 7.04 17.74
CA PHE A 167 10.33 5.80 17.64
C PHE A 167 10.24 5.32 16.18
N TRP A 168 9.80 6.16 15.26
CA TRP A 168 9.61 5.76 13.86
C TRP A 168 10.93 5.44 13.16
N SER A 169 12.04 6.05 13.57
CA SER A 169 13.36 5.79 13.01
C SER A 169 13.92 4.39 13.29
N GLN A 170 13.26 3.59 14.13
CA GLN A 170 13.64 2.22 14.43
C GLN A 170 13.21 1.23 13.32
N PHE A 171 12.41 1.68 12.36
CA PHE A 171 11.87 0.86 11.27
C PHE A 171 12.47 1.31 9.93
N ASP A 172 13.26 0.45 9.31
CA ASP A 172 14.00 0.78 8.08
C ASP A 172 13.11 0.81 6.83
N ASP A 173 12.00 0.03 6.82
CA ASP A 173 11.15 -0.19 5.65
C ASP A 173 9.91 0.74 5.60
N ILE A 174 9.92 1.85 6.34
CA ILE A 174 8.82 2.82 6.37
C ILE A 174 9.26 4.23 5.97
N ALA A 175 8.36 4.95 5.34
CA ALA A 175 8.44 6.40 5.16
C ALA A 175 7.62 7.08 6.27
N TYR A 176 8.28 7.74 7.24
CA TYR A 176 7.64 8.61 8.23
C TYR A 176 8.02 10.06 7.93
N PHE A 177 7.04 10.91 7.72
CA PHE A 177 7.26 12.23 7.13
C PHE A 177 6.33 13.31 7.68
N GLY A 178 6.68 14.58 7.42
CA GLY A 178 5.91 15.75 7.84
C GLY A 178 6.62 16.67 8.82
N PHE A 179 7.84 16.32 9.23
CA PHE A 179 8.71 17.19 10.01
C PHE A 179 10.02 17.41 9.27
N TYR A 180 10.44 18.68 9.14
CA TYR A 180 11.60 19.11 8.35
C TYR A 180 12.46 20.10 9.12
N THR A 181 13.79 20.03 8.96
CA THR A 181 14.76 21.01 9.51
C THR A 181 15.17 22.06 8.47
N GLY A 182 14.79 21.86 7.21
CA GLY A 182 15.20 22.65 6.06
C GLY A 182 16.31 22.00 5.24
N ASP A 183 16.72 20.79 5.58
CA ASP A 183 17.58 19.91 4.76
C ASP A 183 16.72 18.95 3.94
N ASP A 184 15.91 19.52 3.06
CA ASP A 184 14.89 18.79 2.30
C ASP A 184 15.46 17.63 1.47
N GLU A 185 16.70 17.74 0.98
CA GLU A 185 17.36 16.69 0.20
C GLU A 185 17.52 15.39 1.00
N ASN A 186 17.70 15.47 2.33
CA ASN A 186 17.86 14.32 3.21
C ASN A 186 16.58 13.94 3.99
N GLU A 187 15.60 14.85 4.06
CA GLU A 187 14.42 14.69 4.90
C GLU A 187 13.18 14.22 4.14
N ILE A 188 13.13 14.42 2.80
CA ILE A 188 12.05 13.84 1.97
C ILE A 188 12.18 12.32 2.02
N LYS A 189 11.07 11.64 2.31
CA LYS A 189 11.02 10.19 2.46
C LYS A 189 10.49 9.52 1.19
N TYR A 190 11.08 8.38 0.89
CA TYR A 190 10.79 7.60 -0.30
C TYR A 190 10.51 6.15 0.07
N LEU A 191 9.61 5.51 -0.67
CA LEU A 191 9.49 4.05 -0.72
C LEU A 191 9.80 3.59 -2.15
N ASP A 192 10.64 2.57 -2.28
CA ASP A 192 10.90 1.89 -3.54
C ASP A 192 10.25 0.51 -3.46
N ILE A 193 9.12 0.37 -4.12
CA ILE A 193 8.30 -0.85 -4.06
C ILE A 193 7.96 -1.29 -5.49
N ASN A 194 8.26 -2.54 -5.81
CA ASN A 194 8.04 -3.12 -7.13
C ASN A 194 8.74 -2.32 -8.26
N GLY A 195 9.88 -1.67 -7.94
CA GLY A 195 10.62 -0.85 -8.90
C GLY A 195 9.94 0.46 -9.27
N VAL A 196 9.02 0.93 -8.44
CA VAL A 196 8.43 2.28 -8.47
C VAL A 196 8.86 3.02 -7.22
N LYS A 197 9.54 4.15 -7.38
CA LYS A 197 9.98 4.99 -6.28
C LYS A 197 8.99 6.12 -6.04
N VAL A 198 8.34 6.13 -4.87
CA VAL A 198 7.33 7.11 -4.49
C VAL A 198 7.88 8.04 -3.41
N ALA A 199 7.77 9.34 -3.63
CA ALA A 199 8.09 10.39 -2.66
C ALA A 199 6.86 10.77 -1.83
N PHE A 200 7.06 11.01 -0.54
CA PHE A 200 6.02 11.41 0.40
C PHE A 200 6.32 12.77 1.01
N LEU A 201 5.35 13.69 0.90
CA LEU A 201 5.38 15.02 1.47
C LEU A 201 4.15 15.22 2.37
N ALA A 202 4.24 16.07 3.41
CA ALA A 202 3.09 16.36 4.25
C ALA A 202 3.08 17.83 4.70
N TYR A 203 1.89 18.42 4.66
CA TYR A 203 1.63 19.82 4.95
C TYR A 203 0.41 19.97 5.85
N THR A 204 0.40 20.94 6.75
CA THR A 204 -0.76 21.23 7.58
C THR A 204 -1.16 22.70 7.52
N ARG A 205 -2.44 22.98 7.71
CA ARG A 205 -2.96 24.34 7.71
C ARG A 205 -2.60 25.12 8.98
N TRP A 206 -2.54 24.45 10.13
CA TRP A 206 -2.28 25.07 11.43
C TRP A 206 -1.82 24.05 12.49
N THR A 207 -1.54 24.53 13.72
CA THR A 207 -0.99 23.75 14.83
C THR A 207 -1.72 24.03 16.14
N ASN A 208 -3.04 24.27 16.10
CA ASN A 208 -3.86 24.65 17.26
C ASN A 208 -3.30 25.86 18.04
N GLY A 209 -2.61 26.78 17.34
CA GLY A 209 -1.96 27.95 17.94
C GLY A 209 -0.68 27.67 18.69
N LEU A 210 -0.14 26.45 18.61
CA LEU A 210 1.13 26.07 19.20
C LEU A 210 2.30 26.38 18.25
N SER A 211 3.47 26.62 18.82
CA SER A 211 4.70 26.86 18.08
C SER A 211 5.90 26.21 18.77
N ILE A 212 6.94 25.90 18.00
CA ILE A 212 8.20 25.35 18.51
C ILE A 212 9.26 26.43 18.46
N ALA A 213 9.74 26.87 19.62
CA ALA A 213 10.78 27.88 19.77
C ALA A 213 12.20 27.32 19.55
N ASP A 214 12.40 26.04 19.69
CA ASP A 214 13.68 25.37 19.46
C ASP A 214 13.98 25.31 17.97
N GLU A 215 14.95 26.09 17.52
CA GLU A 215 15.37 26.17 16.12
C GLU A 215 15.97 24.86 15.59
N SER A 216 16.52 24.02 16.48
CA SER A 216 17.09 22.71 16.13
C SER A 216 16.06 21.59 16.01
N CYS A 217 14.81 21.85 16.41
CA CYS A 217 13.73 20.87 16.31
C CYS A 217 13.13 20.88 14.90
N PRO A 218 12.92 19.73 14.27
CA PRO A 218 12.17 19.64 13.02
C PRO A 218 10.77 20.26 13.17
N LYS A 219 10.30 20.93 12.14
CA LYS A 219 9.03 21.67 12.12
C LYS A 219 8.16 21.19 10.96
N ILE A 220 6.88 21.40 11.07
CA ILE A 220 5.94 21.17 9.96
C ILE A 220 6.06 22.29 8.93
N VAL A 221 5.62 22.03 7.69
CA VAL A 221 5.42 23.01 6.63
C VAL A 221 3.93 23.32 6.51
N PHE A 222 3.61 24.62 6.41
CA PHE A 222 2.21 25.03 6.28
C PHE A 222 1.72 24.95 4.84
N THR A 223 0.44 24.61 4.63
CA THR A 223 -0.20 24.48 3.30
C THR A 223 -0.17 25.75 2.44
N TYR A 224 0.18 26.90 3.01
CA TYR A 224 0.32 28.20 2.34
C TYR A 224 1.77 28.65 2.16
N ASP A 225 2.76 27.86 2.59
CA ASP A 225 4.19 28.13 2.36
C ASP A 225 4.62 27.57 1.00
N TYR A 226 4.10 28.19 -0.06
CA TYR A 226 4.28 27.71 -1.43
C TYR A 226 5.75 27.72 -1.90
N GLU A 227 6.60 28.59 -1.35
CA GLU A 227 8.03 28.59 -1.67
C GLU A 227 8.72 27.29 -1.19
N THR A 228 8.47 26.90 0.05
CA THR A 228 9.01 25.65 0.60
C THR A 228 8.39 24.43 -0.10
N ILE A 229 7.06 24.44 -0.32
CA ILE A 229 6.34 23.35 -1.00
C ILE A 229 6.90 23.13 -2.41
N GLU A 230 7.04 24.18 -3.22
CA GLU A 230 7.56 24.08 -4.59
C GLU A 230 8.99 23.51 -4.60
N ARG A 231 9.86 23.99 -3.70
CA ARG A 231 11.22 23.47 -3.56
C ARG A 231 11.21 21.97 -3.22
N GLN A 232 10.41 21.54 -2.24
CA GLN A 232 10.31 20.14 -1.83
C GLN A 232 9.74 19.25 -2.95
N VAL A 233 8.71 19.70 -3.64
CA VAL A 233 8.13 18.96 -4.77
C VAL A 233 9.13 18.81 -5.91
N ASN A 234 9.90 19.85 -6.23
CA ASN A 234 10.92 19.76 -7.27
C ASN A 234 12.01 18.74 -6.92
N ILE A 235 12.51 18.74 -5.67
CA ILE A 235 13.48 17.74 -5.19
C ILE A 235 12.84 16.32 -5.25
N ALA A 236 11.60 16.17 -4.83
CA ALA A 236 10.89 14.89 -4.87
C ALA A 236 10.79 14.35 -6.31
N LYS A 237 10.42 15.19 -7.27
CA LYS A 237 10.32 14.83 -8.70
C LYS A 237 11.64 14.46 -9.36
N GLU A 238 12.75 15.08 -8.92
CA GLU A 238 14.07 14.72 -9.42
C GLU A 238 14.54 13.35 -8.91
N ASN A 239 13.95 12.84 -7.82
CA ASN A 239 14.42 11.65 -7.12
C ASN A 239 13.39 10.52 -7.03
N ALA A 240 12.18 10.68 -7.55
CA ALA A 240 11.11 9.69 -7.52
C ALA A 240 10.32 9.64 -8.83
N ASP A 241 9.62 8.54 -9.05
CA ASP A 241 8.73 8.32 -10.18
C ASP A 241 7.36 8.96 -9.97
N LEU A 242 6.95 9.12 -8.69
CA LEU A 242 5.63 9.62 -8.30
C LEU A 242 5.73 10.38 -6.98
N VAL A 243 4.96 11.48 -6.84
CA VAL A 243 4.92 12.32 -5.65
C VAL A 243 3.52 12.31 -5.04
N ILE A 244 3.42 11.87 -3.77
CA ILE A 244 2.19 11.90 -2.97
C ILE A 244 2.32 12.95 -1.88
N ALA A 245 1.35 13.87 -1.79
CA ALA A 245 1.26 14.86 -0.72
C ALA A 245 0.10 14.55 0.22
N SER A 246 0.36 14.48 1.53
CA SER A 246 -0.66 14.48 2.56
C SER A 246 -0.94 15.92 3.00
N CYS A 247 -2.22 16.32 3.00
CA CYS A 247 -2.62 17.68 3.37
C CYS A 247 -3.65 17.64 4.52
N HIS A 248 -3.24 18.15 5.68
CA HIS A 248 -4.11 18.27 6.84
C HIS A 248 -4.72 19.68 6.89
N TRP A 249 -5.94 19.84 6.32
CA TRP A 249 -6.51 21.11 5.92
C TRP A 249 -8.03 21.21 6.07
N GLY A 250 -8.62 22.37 5.74
CA GLY A 250 -10.07 22.58 5.81
C GLY A 250 -10.55 22.99 7.20
N TYR A 251 -11.83 22.79 7.47
CA TYR A 251 -12.46 23.02 8.76
C TYR A 251 -13.08 21.72 9.29
N GLU A 252 -12.99 21.51 10.60
CA GLU A 252 -13.60 20.36 11.26
C GLU A 252 -15.12 20.28 11.00
N GLU A 253 -15.63 19.05 10.93
CA GLU A 253 -17.06 18.70 10.78
C GLU A 253 -17.74 19.25 9.51
N THR A 254 -16.97 19.70 8.51
CA THR A 254 -17.48 20.24 7.26
C THR A 254 -17.16 19.36 6.05
N ASN A 255 -18.22 18.79 5.43
CA ASN A 255 -18.06 18.01 4.18
C ASN A 255 -17.81 18.90 2.93
N GLN A 256 -17.95 20.22 3.03
CA GLN A 256 -17.71 21.16 1.93
C GLN A 256 -16.23 21.52 1.89
N ILE A 257 -15.63 21.40 0.70
CA ILE A 257 -14.28 21.93 0.47
C ILE A 257 -14.31 23.46 0.50
N ILE A 258 -13.29 24.06 1.13
CA ILE A 258 -13.13 25.51 1.20
C ILE A 258 -12.17 26.01 0.13
N ASP A 259 -12.17 27.31 -0.15
CA ASP A 259 -11.36 27.90 -1.21
C ASP A 259 -9.84 27.71 -0.96
N GLU A 260 -9.40 27.75 0.31
CA GLU A 260 -7.99 27.49 0.68
C GLU A 260 -7.55 26.04 0.32
N GLN A 261 -8.44 25.05 0.47
CA GLN A 261 -8.14 23.66 0.05
C GLN A 261 -7.98 23.58 -1.47
N LYS A 262 -8.88 24.22 -2.23
CA LYS A 262 -8.83 24.25 -3.69
C LYS A 262 -7.58 24.95 -4.19
N GLU A 263 -7.25 26.12 -3.61
CA GLU A 263 -6.06 26.87 -3.99
C GLU A 263 -4.78 26.05 -3.76
N CYS A 264 -4.65 25.43 -2.57
CA CYS A 264 -3.51 24.58 -2.26
C CYS A 264 -3.43 23.37 -3.20
N ALA A 265 -4.55 22.69 -3.47
CA ALA A 265 -4.59 21.56 -4.41
C ALA A 265 -4.17 21.96 -5.83
N MET A 266 -4.62 23.13 -6.31
CA MET A 266 -4.21 23.66 -7.61
C MET A 266 -2.72 23.99 -7.65
N LYS A 267 -2.15 24.53 -6.57
CA LYS A 267 -0.71 24.81 -6.47
C LYS A 267 0.13 23.54 -6.45
N LEU A 268 -0.30 22.52 -5.70
CA LEU A 268 0.37 21.22 -5.69
C LEU A 268 0.33 20.56 -7.08
N ASN A 269 -0.79 20.66 -7.80
CA ASN A 269 -0.88 20.22 -9.19
C ASN A 269 0.05 21.02 -10.11
N GLU A 270 0.12 22.35 -9.97
CA GLU A 270 1.02 23.22 -10.72
C GLU A 270 2.48 22.79 -10.52
N PHE A 271 2.89 22.46 -9.30
CA PHE A 271 4.24 21.99 -8.97
C PHE A 271 4.51 20.55 -9.45
N GLY A 272 3.47 19.76 -9.71
CA GLY A 272 3.57 18.43 -10.28
C GLY A 272 3.42 17.28 -9.26
N VAL A 273 2.63 17.47 -8.22
CA VAL A 273 2.20 16.39 -7.31
C VAL A 273 1.19 15.50 -8.02
N ASP A 274 1.32 14.18 -7.91
CA ASP A 274 0.49 13.20 -8.63
C ASP A 274 -0.77 12.81 -7.84
N ALA A 275 -0.67 12.72 -6.50
CA ALA A 275 -1.81 12.41 -5.64
C ALA A 275 -1.80 13.26 -4.37
N ILE A 276 -2.99 13.71 -3.94
CA ILE A 276 -3.19 14.45 -2.70
C ILE A 276 -4.16 13.69 -1.80
N ILE A 277 -3.71 13.38 -0.57
CA ILE A 277 -4.48 12.70 0.46
C ILE A 277 -4.82 13.70 1.56
N GLY A 278 -6.07 14.15 1.58
CA GLY A 278 -6.57 15.14 2.53
C GLY A 278 -7.08 14.52 3.83
N THR A 279 -6.86 15.23 4.94
CA THR A 279 -7.25 14.87 6.31
C THR A 279 -7.62 16.13 7.10
N HIS A 280 -7.99 16.06 8.37
CA HIS A 280 -8.38 17.12 9.30
C HIS A 280 -9.89 17.38 9.45
N PRO A 281 -10.75 17.43 8.40
CA PRO A 281 -12.16 17.71 8.63
C PRO A 281 -12.89 16.71 9.53
N HIS A 282 -12.29 15.56 9.79
CA HIS A 282 -12.87 14.41 10.53
C HIS A 282 -14.15 13.86 9.90
N VAL A 283 -14.51 14.35 8.73
CA VAL A 283 -15.63 13.93 7.89
C VAL A 283 -15.15 13.79 6.45
N ILE A 284 -15.80 12.92 5.70
CA ILE A 284 -15.45 12.72 4.29
C ILE A 284 -15.72 13.97 3.44
N GLN A 285 -14.82 14.23 2.49
CA GLN A 285 -15.02 15.23 1.44
C GLN A 285 -14.84 14.59 0.07
N THR A 286 -15.07 15.34 -1.00
CA THR A 286 -15.09 14.84 -2.37
C THR A 286 -13.74 14.31 -2.84
N VAL A 287 -13.80 13.55 -3.94
CA VAL A 287 -12.64 13.10 -4.75
C VAL A 287 -12.79 13.67 -6.14
N GLU A 288 -11.70 14.18 -6.72
CA GLU A 288 -11.69 14.66 -8.10
C GLU A 288 -10.31 14.58 -8.75
N TRP A 289 -10.28 14.58 -10.09
CA TRP A 289 -9.08 14.84 -10.85
C TRP A 289 -8.95 16.34 -11.11
N ILE A 290 -7.77 16.90 -10.85
CA ILE A 290 -7.37 18.24 -11.27
C ILE A 290 -6.40 18.09 -12.45
N GLU A 291 -6.65 18.81 -13.53
CA GLU A 291 -5.76 18.85 -14.69
C GLU A 291 -5.15 20.25 -14.83
N ASN A 292 -3.82 20.30 -14.91
CA ASN A 292 -3.10 21.54 -15.18
C ASN A 292 -3.32 21.97 -16.64
N PRO A 293 -3.92 23.15 -16.90
CA PRO A 293 -4.25 23.57 -18.26
C PRO A 293 -3.02 23.92 -19.12
N GLU A 294 -1.85 24.12 -18.50
CA GLU A 294 -0.63 24.54 -19.22
C GLU A 294 0.18 23.35 -19.75
N ASN A 295 0.23 22.25 -18.99
CA ASN A 295 1.05 21.09 -19.32
C ASN A 295 0.29 19.75 -19.35
N GLY A 296 -1.01 19.74 -18.99
CA GLY A 296 -1.85 18.54 -18.97
C GLY A 296 -1.58 17.58 -17.80
N HIS A 297 -0.73 17.97 -16.82
CA HIS A 297 -0.48 17.16 -15.63
C HIS A 297 -1.77 16.94 -14.83
N LYS A 298 -2.00 15.70 -14.40
CA LYS A 298 -3.20 15.31 -13.65
C LYS A 298 -2.85 14.91 -12.23
N THR A 299 -3.56 15.49 -11.28
CA THR A 299 -3.47 15.14 -9.86
C THR A 299 -4.79 14.56 -9.40
N ILE A 300 -4.77 13.37 -8.80
CA ILE A 300 -5.94 12.85 -8.10
C ILE A 300 -5.98 13.42 -6.68
N VAL A 301 -7.11 13.98 -6.28
CA VAL A 301 -7.29 14.62 -4.97
C VAL A 301 -8.44 13.95 -4.23
N CYS A 302 -8.16 13.35 -3.07
CA CYS A 302 -9.15 13.03 -2.07
C CYS A 302 -9.08 14.11 -0.99
N TYR A 303 -10.06 15.02 -0.91
CA TYR A 303 -9.98 16.19 -0.05
C TYR A 303 -10.06 15.89 1.45
N SER A 304 -10.78 14.84 1.85
CA SER A 304 -10.75 14.32 3.22
C SER A 304 -11.24 12.89 3.29
N LEU A 305 -10.47 12.07 3.98
CA LEU A 305 -10.83 10.70 4.32
C LEU A 305 -11.70 10.61 5.59
N GLY A 306 -11.83 11.71 6.35
CA GLY A 306 -12.44 11.66 7.67
C GLY A 306 -11.60 10.88 8.67
N ASN A 307 -12.21 10.41 9.74
CA ASN A 307 -11.52 9.60 10.74
C ASN A 307 -11.28 8.17 10.23
N PHE A 308 -10.05 7.68 10.37
CA PHE A 308 -9.81 6.25 10.37
C PHE A 308 -10.35 5.65 11.66
N ILE A 309 -10.00 6.23 12.82
CA ILE A 309 -10.61 5.89 14.09
C ILE A 309 -10.62 7.10 15.03
N SER A 310 -11.70 7.26 15.79
CA SER A 310 -11.80 8.30 16.82
C SER A 310 -12.82 7.94 17.90
N ALA A 311 -12.94 8.75 18.94
CA ALA A 311 -14.04 8.70 19.90
C ALA A 311 -14.74 10.07 19.99
N GLN A 312 -14.99 10.68 18.83
CA GLN A 312 -15.81 11.91 18.73
C GLN A 312 -17.29 11.60 18.95
N SER A 313 -18.12 12.63 19.12
CA SER A 313 -19.54 12.49 19.48
C SER A 313 -20.51 13.01 18.41
N THR A 314 -20.01 13.39 17.23
CA THR A 314 -20.81 13.85 16.10
C THR A 314 -21.06 12.69 15.14
N ALA A 315 -22.32 12.46 14.74
CA ALA A 315 -22.67 11.33 13.88
C ALA A 315 -21.90 11.33 12.54
N ASN A 316 -21.66 12.53 11.97
CA ASN A 316 -20.94 12.67 10.71
C ASN A 316 -19.46 12.23 10.81
N THR A 317 -18.81 12.43 11.97
CA THR A 317 -17.41 12.04 12.19
C THR A 317 -17.21 10.54 12.42
N MET A 318 -18.30 9.76 12.52
CA MET A 318 -18.26 8.29 12.58
C MET A 318 -18.15 7.67 11.19
N LEU A 319 -18.41 8.44 10.13
CA LEU A 319 -18.24 8.03 8.75
C LEU A 319 -16.88 8.50 8.23
N GLY A 320 -16.00 7.58 7.97
CA GLY A 320 -14.71 7.80 7.31
C GLY A 320 -14.62 7.09 5.97
N GLY A 321 -13.41 7.02 5.43
CA GLY A 321 -13.12 6.29 4.21
C GLY A 321 -11.66 5.94 4.07
N MET A 322 -11.42 5.01 3.16
CA MET A 322 -10.09 4.69 2.65
C MET A 322 -10.04 5.09 1.18
N PHE A 323 -8.89 5.53 0.74
CA PHE A 323 -8.67 5.91 -0.65
C PHE A 323 -7.60 5.02 -1.26
N GLN A 324 -7.92 4.33 -2.34
CA GLN A 324 -7.03 3.40 -3.00
C GLN A 324 -6.90 3.69 -4.48
N PHE A 325 -5.75 3.33 -5.06
CA PHE A 325 -5.50 3.38 -6.50
C PHE A 325 -4.32 2.47 -6.89
N ASP A 326 -4.23 2.20 -8.17
CA ASP A 326 -3.13 1.47 -8.78
C ASP A 326 -2.09 2.46 -9.32
N ILE A 327 -0.81 2.24 -9.01
CA ILE A 327 0.33 2.90 -9.65
C ILE A 327 0.83 1.94 -10.71
N VAL A 328 0.64 2.30 -11.98
CA VAL A 328 0.94 1.43 -13.12
C VAL A 328 2.19 1.91 -13.82
N LYS A 329 3.20 1.03 -13.85
CA LYS A 329 4.45 1.22 -14.61
C LYS A 329 4.35 0.51 -15.94
N THR A 330 4.23 1.27 -17.02
CA THR A 330 4.11 0.75 -18.39
C THR A 330 5.40 0.96 -19.15
N TYR A 331 6.05 -0.13 -19.58
CA TYR A 331 7.26 -0.07 -20.39
C TYR A 331 6.91 0.32 -21.82
N THR A 332 7.63 1.30 -22.37
CA THR A 332 7.33 1.91 -23.68
C THR A 332 8.18 1.34 -24.80
N ASP A 333 9.33 0.72 -24.47
CA ASP A 333 10.26 0.15 -25.46
C ASP A 333 11.09 -1.01 -24.88
N LEU A 334 12.04 -1.50 -25.70
CA LEU A 334 12.96 -2.62 -25.35
C LEU A 334 14.15 -2.19 -24.47
N ASP A 335 14.36 -0.87 -24.31
CA ASP A 335 15.46 -0.30 -23.51
C ASP A 335 14.99 0.01 -22.07
N ASP A 336 13.84 -0.55 -21.67
CA ASP A 336 13.21 -0.41 -20.36
C ASP A 336 12.79 1.05 -20.01
N ASN A 337 12.58 1.90 -21.00
CA ASN A 337 11.89 3.17 -20.76
C ASN A 337 10.45 2.92 -20.37
N TYR A 338 9.93 3.73 -19.43
CA TYR A 338 8.59 3.54 -18.87
C TYR A 338 7.87 4.85 -18.58
N GLU A 339 6.58 4.75 -18.45
CA GLU A 339 5.69 5.80 -17.93
C GLU A 339 5.00 5.29 -16.68
N ILE A 340 4.72 6.22 -15.73
CA ILE A 340 3.95 5.94 -14.52
C ILE A 340 2.61 6.64 -14.63
N THR A 341 1.54 5.91 -14.34
CA THR A 341 0.17 6.45 -14.28
C THR A 341 -0.53 6.01 -12.99
N ILE A 342 -1.46 6.84 -12.52
CA ILE A 342 -2.41 6.47 -11.46
C ILE A 342 -3.70 6.01 -12.14
N GLU A 343 -4.13 4.79 -11.81
CA GLU A 343 -5.33 4.17 -12.36
C GLU A 343 -6.29 3.70 -11.26
N ASN A 344 -7.54 3.49 -11.63
CA ASN A 344 -8.57 2.90 -10.76
C ASN A 344 -8.74 3.56 -9.38
N PRO A 345 -8.72 4.91 -9.24
CA PRO A 345 -8.92 5.53 -7.94
C PRO A 345 -10.30 5.19 -7.37
N LYS A 346 -10.34 4.73 -6.12
CA LYS A 346 -11.57 4.34 -5.43
C LYS A 346 -11.58 4.80 -3.98
N PHE A 347 -12.76 5.26 -3.55
CA PHE A 347 -13.08 5.61 -2.17
C PHE A 347 -13.92 4.49 -1.55
N VAL A 348 -13.45 3.93 -0.44
CA VAL A 348 -14.09 2.82 0.29
C VAL A 348 -14.59 3.34 1.63
N PRO A 349 -15.91 3.45 1.85
CA PRO A 349 -16.47 3.98 3.09
C PRO A 349 -16.20 3.07 4.30
N THR A 350 -15.85 3.68 5.43
CA THR A 350 -15.63 3.01 6.72
C THR A 350 -16.49 3.64 7.82
N VAL A 351 -16.64 2.91 8.91
CA VAL A 351 -17.41 3.37 10.09
C VAL A 351 -16.60 3.10 11.35
N THR A 352 -16.33 4.17 12.10
CA THR A 352 -15.93 4.02 13.51
C THR A 352 -17.15 3.73 14.35
N HIS A 353 -17.18 2.62 15.05
CA HIS A 353 -18.26 2.22 15.95
C HIS A 353 -17.81 2.24 17.40
N TYR A 354 -18.69 2.66 18.27
CA TYR A 354 -18.59 2.43 19.72
C TYR A 354 -19.96 2.18 20.33
N ASP A 355 -20.01 1.39 21.39
CA ASP A 355 -21.21 1.16 22.18
C ASP A 355 -21.49 2.33 23.14
N ALA A 356 -22.55 2.25 23.95
CA ALA A 356 -22.87 3.26 24.94
C ALA A 356 -21.65 3.64 25.82
N ASN A 357 -21.51 4.93 26.15
CA ASN A 357 -20.40 5.49 26.91
C ASN A 357 -19.02 5.27 26.24
N TYR A 358 -18.98 5.31 24.90
CA TYR A 358 -17.77 5.10 24.10
C TYR A 358 -17.10 3.74 24.34
N ALA A 359 -17.82 2.72 24.80
CA ALA A 359 -17.26 1.40 25.01
C ALA A 359 -16.99 0.70 23.67
N ASN A 360 -15.97 -0.17 23.63
CA ASN A 360 -15.70 -1.04 22.48
C ASN A 360 -15.50 -0.30 21.16
N VAL A 361 -14.68 0.77 21.17
CA VAL A 361 -14.35 1.53 19.95
C VAL A 361 -13.63 0.63 18.96
N ARG A 362 -14.12 0.55 17.71
CA ARG A 362 -13.59 -0.29 16.65
C ARG A 362 -14.03 0.18 15.26
N ASN A 363 -13.30 -0.25 14.25
CA ASN A 363 -13.55 0.14 12.86
C ASN A 363 -14.20 -0.99 12.05
N TYR A 364 -14.97 -0.60 11.03
CA TYR A 364 -15.61 -1.51 10.08
C TYR A 364 -15.58 -0.95 8.66
N LEU A 365 -15.59 -1.82 7.66
CA LEU A 365 -16.08 -1.43 6.33
C LEU A 365 -17.58 -1.12 6.43
N LEU A 366 -18.05 -0.08 5.75
CA LEU A 366 -19.50 0.21 5.74
C LEU A 366 -20.30 -0.92 5.09
N SER A 367 -19.73 -1.65 4.12
CA SER A 367 -20.35 -2.85 3.51
C SER A 367 -20.68 -3.95 4.52
N ASP A 368 -19.89 -4.06 5.59
CA ASP A 368 -20.04 -5.06 6.64
C ASP A 368 -20.84 -4.54 7.84
N TYR A 369 -21.17 -3.23 7.81
CA TYR A 369 -21.85 -2.55 8.90
C TYR A 369 -23.38 -2.66 8.75
N THR A 370 -24.05 -3.29 9.72
CA THR A 370 -25.46 -3.61 9.61
C THR A 370 -26.40 -2.53 10.22
N PRO A 371 -27.67 -2.46 9.80
CA PRO A 371 -28.66 -1.60 10.44
C PRO A 371 -28.81 -1.86 11.94
N GLU A 372 -28.63 -3.12 12.39
CA GLU A 372 -28.66 -3.46 13.81
C GLU A 372 -27.49 -2.84 14.57
N MET A 373 -26.25 -2.90 14.00
CA MET A 373 -25.08 -2.23 14.58
C MET A 373 -25.29 -0.71 14.65
N ALA A 374 -25.75 -0.10 13.57
CA ALA A 374 -26.04 1.34 13.54
C ALA A 374 -27.05 1.75 14.62
N SER A 375 -28.09 0.92 14.87
CA SER A 375 -29.11 1.18 15.89
C SER A 375 -28.58 1.17 17.33
N LYS A 376 -27.45 0.43 17.55
CA LYS A 376 -26.79 0.29 18.87
C LYS A 376 -25.60 1.25 19.05
N HIS A 377 -25.25 2.02 18.02
CA HIS A 377 -24.11 2.91 18.08
C HIS A 377 -24.27 3.96 19.19
N GLY A 378 -23.22 4.14 20.01
CA GLY A 378 -23.24 5.06 21.16
C GLY A 378 -23.42 6.53 20.79
N VAL A 379 -23.06 6.94 19.56
CA VAL A 379 -23.27 8.33 19.07
C VAL A 379 -24.73 8.74 19.10
N ARG A 380 -25.66 7.78 19.03
CA ARG A 380 -27.12 8.05 19.13
C ARG A 380 -27.55 8.65 20.46
N ALA A 381 -26.71 8.55 21.49
CA ALA A 381 -26.94 9.26 22.77
C ALA A 381 -26.78 10.80 22.61
N PHE A 382 -26.09 11.25 21.58
CA PHE A 382 -25.82 12.65 21.27
C PHE A 382 -26.64 13.14 20.06
N GLN A 383 -26.88 12.24 19.09
CA GLN A 383 -27.59 12.55 17.85
C GLN A 383 -28.44 11.34 17.39
N ASP A 384 -29.76 11.51 17.33
CA ASP A 384 -30.75 10.43 17.07
C ASP A 384 -30.71 9.84 15.63
N VAL A 385 -29.97 10.47 14.70
CA VAL A 385 -30.11 10.21 13.25
C VAL A 385 -29.11 9.22 12.67
N PHE A 386 -28.29 8.53 13.46
CA PHE A 386 -27.26 7.61 12.93
C PHE A 386 -27.89 6.32 12.42
N SER A 387 -27.78 6.07 11.11
CA SER A 387 -28.27 4.87 10.41
C SER A 387 -27.47 4.64 9.12
N ILE A 388 -27.67 3.48 8.47
CA ILE A 388 -27.08 3.22 7.14
C ILE A 388 -27.55 4.29 6.13
N GLU A 389 -28.84 4.60 6.08
CA GLU A 389 -29.40 5.62 5.18
C GLU A 389 -28.82 7.01 5.43
N PHE A 390 -28.52 7.35 6.69
CA PHE A 390 -27.85 8.60 7.03
C PHE A 390 -26.45 8.64 6.39
N MET A 391 -25.66 7.59 6.53
CA MET A 391 -24.32 7.49 5.97
C MET A 391 -24.33 7.45 4.44
N GLU A 392 -25.20 6.64 3.84
CA GLU A 392 -25.37 6.57 2.38
C GLU A 392 -25.73 7.93 1.77
N LYS A 393 -26.63 8.69 2.43
CA LYS A 393 -26.99 10.04 1.98
C LYS A 393 -25.79 10.98 1.93
N ILE A 394 -24.86 10.86 2.87
CA ILE A 394 -23.63 11.68 2.89
C ILE A 394 -22.70 11.20 1.77
N ILE A 395 -22.46 9.90 1.65
CA ILE A 395 -21.58 9.31 0.64
C ILE A 395 -22.03 9.72 -0.78
N TYR A 396 -23.27 9.42 -1.15
CA TYR A 396 -23.79 9.73 -2.49
C TYR A 396 -23.90 11.22 -2.79
N LYS A 397 -23.86 12.07 -1.76
CA LYS A 397 -23.84 13.52 -1.95
C LYS A 397 -22.45 14.06 -2.23
N TYR A 398 -21.41 13.48 -1.63
CA TYR A 398 -20.08 14.06 -1.64
C TYR A 398 -19.05 13.23 -2.42
N ILE A 399 -19.22 11.93 -2.57
CA ILE A 399 -18.31 11.07 -3.33
C ILE A 399 -18.93 10.78 -4.70
N PRO A 400 -18.28 11.20 -5.81
CA PRO A 400 -18.74 10.87 -7.15
C PRO A 400 -18.80 9.35 -7.37
N GLU A 401 -19.83 8.88 -8.09
CA GLU A 401 -20.10 7.45 -8.30
C GLU A 401 -18.92 6.72 -8.94
N GLU A 402 -18.18 7.37 -9.82
CA GLU A 402 -17.01 6.82 -10.50
C GLU A 402 -15.87 6.45 -9.55
N PHE A 403 -15.75 7.15 -8.42
CA PHE A 403 -14.75 6.86 -7.39
C PHE A 403 -15.27 5.94 -6.28
N LEU A 404 -16.57 5.75 -6.17
CA LEU A 404 -17.14 5.02 -5.05
C LEU A 404 -17.00 3.50 -5.23
N LEU A 405 -16.36 2.84 -4.25
CA LEU A 405 -16.36 1.38 -4.11
C LEU A 405 -17.19 1.02 -2.87
N TYR A 406 -18.49 0.82 -3.11
CA TYR A 406 -19.45 0.48 -2.08
C TYR A 406 -20.55 -0.40 -2.68
N LYS A 407 -20.70 -1.64 -2.14
CA LYS A 407 -21.53 -2.80 -2.58
C LYS A 407 -20.83 -3.72 -3.55
#